data_802c5322933ae249698564bea81d20b5
#
_entry.id   802c5322933ae249698564bea81d20b5
#
_cell.length_a   1.000
_cell.length_b   1.000
_cell.length_c   1.000
_cell.angle_alpha   90.00
_cell.angle_beta   90.00
_cell.angle_gamma   90.00
#
_symmetry.space_group_name_H-M   'P 1'
#
loop_
_entity.id
_entity.type
_entity.pdbx_description
1 polymer ?
#
loop_
_entity_poly.entity_id
_entity_poly.type
_entity_poly.pdbx_seq_one_letter_code
_entity_poly.pdbx_strand_id
1 'polypeptide(L)'
;ANTLNVGESGLAARLFTPIAALGGEAMRIEGEGTLRHRPMAMMVEPLRTLGVEVRDGGGRLPIEVHGPIKGGRVVVDGSISSQFITGLLIALPCAKSDTTIEVRDAVSTPYIDMTLETLERFGVEAMHNEGDYSEFYIEGNQEFTAIDYTIESDWSAAAFIMVAAAIAGEVTVRNISTLSHQADTSVCRALERAGAAIIIEQGATSVSHRPLEAFTFDATHSPDLFPALVA
;
A
#
# COMPACT_ATOMS: atom_id res chain seq x y z
N ALA A 1 5.60 -8.11 -26.38
CA ALA A 1 5.68 -7.44 -25.08
C ALA A 1 6.03 -8.47 -24.02
N ASN A 2 6.91 -8.11 -23.11
CA ASN A 2 7.18 -8.90 -21.91
C ASN A 2 5.90 -8.89 -21.04
N THR A 3 5.66 -9.97 -20.29
CA THR A 3 4.45 -10.09 -19.46
C THR A 3 4.86 -10.22 -17.99
N LEU A 4 4.19 -9.43 -17.14
CA LEU A 4 4.23 -9.54 -15.69
C LEU A 4 2.85 -10.05 -15.23
N ASN A 5 2.80 -11.30 -14.76
CA ASN A 5 1.59 -11.85 -14.14
C ASN A 5 1.62 -11.56 -12.64
N VAL A 6 0.63 -10.84 -12.16
CA VAL A 6 0.49 -10.44 -10.74
C VAL A 6 -0.48 -11.34 -9.97
N GLY A 7 -0.91 -12.46 -10.55
CA GLY A 7 -1.88 -13.36 -9.95
C GLY A 7 -3.20 -12.65 -9.63
N GLU A 8 -3.68 -12.77 -8.40
CA GLU A 8 -4.88 -12.09 -7.91
C GLU A 8 -4.59 -10.82 -7.09
N SER A 9 -3.32 -10.35 -7.06
CA SER A 9 -2.91 -9.23 -6.24
C SER A 9 -3.22 -7.86 -6.88
N GLY A 10 -4.22 -7.17 -6.32
CA GLY A 10 -4.53 -5.78 -6.70
C GLY A 10 -3.41 -4.80 -6.33
N LEU A 11 -2.72 -5.04 -5.22
CA LEU A 11 -1.55 -4.27 -4.80
C LEU A 11 -0.44 -4.39 -5.86
N ALA A 12 -0.06 -5.62 -6.22
CA ALA A 12 1.00 -5.84 -7.20
C ALA A 12 0.66 -5.20 -8.55
N ALA A 13 -0.60 -5.30 -9.03
CA ALA A 13 -1.02 -4.66 -10.25
C ALA A 13 -0.81 -3.14 -10.23
N ARG A 14 -1.25 -2.47 -9.17
CA ARG A 14 -1.19 -1.00 -9.06
C ARG A 14 0.22 -0.48 -8.78
N LEU A 15 1.00 -1.22 -8.01
CA LEU A 15 2.36 -0.86 -7.63
C LEU A 15 3.34 -1.11 -8.78
N PHE A 16 3.29 -2.26 -9.43
CA PHE A 16 4.26 -2.61 -10.47
C PHE A 16 3.96 -1.99 -11.84
N THR A 17 2.76 -1.49 -12.10
CA THR A 17 2.45 -0.85 -13.38
C THR A 17 3.31 0.41 -13.64
N PRO A 18 3.43 1.40 -12.72
CA PRO A 18 4.33 2.54 -12.91
C PRO A 18 5.81 2.12 -12.90
N ILE A 19 6.21 1.12 -12.11
CA ILE A 19 7.59 0.59 -12.12
C ILE A 19 7.92 -0.02 -13.48
N ALA A 20 7.01 -0.79 -14.06
CA ALA A 20 7.19 -1.37 -15.40
C ALA A 20 7.31 -0.29 -16.49
N ALA A 21 6.71 0.88 -16.28
CA ALA A 21 6.80 2.02 -17.18
C ALA A 21 8.12 2.81 -17.09
N LEU A 22 9.05 2.45 -16.20
CA LEU A 22 10.41 3.03 -16.17
C LEU A 22 11.24 2.60 -17.38
N GLY A 23 11.00 1.39 -17.87
CA GLY A 23 11.69 0.83 -19.04
C GLY A 23 11.19 1.39 -20.36
N GLY A 24 12.04 1.31 -21.41
CA GLY A 24 11.70 1.70 -22.79
C GLY A 24 11.06 0.56 -23.60
N GLU A 25 10.70 -0.56 -23.00
CA GLU A 25 10.04 -1.68 -23.67
C GLU A 25 8.59 -1.80 -23.25
N ALA A 26 7.75 -2.34 -24.15
CA ALA A 26 6.36 -2.61 -23.81
C ALA A 26 6.27 -3.75 -22.79
N MET A 27 5.59 -3.48 -21.68
CA MET A 27 5.32 -4.44 -20.62
C MET A 27 3.80 -4.63 -20.47
N ARG A 28 3.37 -5.88 -20.46
CA ARG A 28 1.97 -6.26 -20.28
C ARG A 28 1.76 -6.77 -18.85
N ILE A 29 0.87 -6.12 -18.10
CA ILE A 29 0.47 -6.51 -16.76
C ILE A 29 -0.80 -7.34 -16.87
N GLU A 30 -0.73 -8.58 -16.42
CA GLU A 30 -1.85 -9.52 -16.41
C GLU A 30 -2.18 -9.97 -14.99
N GLY A 31 -3.45 -10.31 -14.77
CA GLY A 31 -3.93 -10.86 -13.52
C GLY A 31 -4.90 -11.99 -13.71
N GLU A 32 -5.25 -12.65 -12.62
CA GLU A 32 -6.12 -13.82 -12.61
C GLU A 32 -7.34 -13.60 -11.71
N GLY A 33 -8.27 -14.54 -11.75
CA GLY A 33 -9.44 -14.59 -10.88
C GLY A 33 -10.25 -13.31 -10.86
N THR A 34 -10.61 -12.89 -9.66
CA THR A 34 -11.44 -11.70 -9.42
C THR A 34 -10.73 -10.39 -9.77
N LEU A 35 -9.40 -10.37 -9.81
CA LEU A 35 -8.61 -9.19 -10.13
C LEU A 35 -8.92 -8.66 -11.54
N ARG A 36 -9.25 -9.52 -12.49
CA ARG A 36 -9.63 -9.13 -13.86
C ARG A 36 -10.85 -8.23 -13.93
N HIS A 37 -11.68 -8.22 -12.89
CA HIS A 37 -12.90 -7.42 -12.82
C HIS A 37 -12.72 -6.13 -11.99
N ARG A 38 -11.59 -6.00 -11.29
CA ARG A 38 -11.31 -4.80 -10.47
C ARG A 38 -11.01 -3.60 -11.36
N PRO A 39 -11.44 -2.38 -10.95
CA PRO A 39 -11.13 -1.16 -11.69
C PRO A 39 -9.62 -0.84 -11.61
N MET A 40 -9.05 -0.50 -12.77
CA MET A 40 -7.66 -0.06 -12.95
C MET A 40 -7.59 1.27 -13.71
N ALA A 41 -8.74 1.85 -14.06
CA ALA A 41 -8.83 3.08 -14.86
C ALA A 41 -8.10 4.27 -14.22
N MET A 42 -8.00 4.31 -12.86
CA MET A 42 -7.34 5.38 -12.13
C MET A 42 -5.86 5.54 -12.50
N MET A 43 -5.21 4.52 -13.06
CA MET A 43 -3.81 4.56 -13.45
C MET A 43 -3.59 5.12 -14.86
N VAL A 44 -4.59 5.03 -15.73
CA VAL A 44 -4.42 5.22 -17.18
C VAL A 44 -4.05 6.66 -17.53
N GLU A 45 -4.89 7.62 -17.14
CA GLU A 45 -4.65 9.04 -17.47
C GLU A 45 -3.44 9.62 -16.74
N PRO A 46 -3.18 9.32 -15.45
CA PRO A 46 -1.95 9.76 -14.80
C PRO A 46 -0.68 9.27 -15.51
N LEU A 47 -0.62 7.99 -15.90
CA LEU A 47 0.53 7.46 -16.63
C LEU A 47 0.69 8.09 -18.01
N ARG A 48 -0.40 8.33 -18.76
CA ARG A 48 -0.37 9.05 -20.02
C ARG A 48 0.14 10.47 -19.86
N THR A 49 -0.31 11.18 -18.82
CA THR A 49 0.16 12.53 -18.48
C THR A 49 1.67 12.55 -18.23
N LEU A 50 2.20 11.50 -17.62
CA LEU A 50 3.64 11.34 -17.38
C LEU A 50 4.41 10.79 -18.61
N GLY A 51 3.76 10.73 -19.76
CA GLY A 51 4.38 10.41 -21.07
C GLY A 51 4.49 8.92 -21.38
N VAL A 52 3.77 8.06 -20.65
CA VAL A 52 3.71 6.62 -20.90
C VAL A 52 2.60 6.31 -21.91
N GLU A 53 2.89 5.48 -22.91
CA GLU A 53 1.83 4.91 -23.74
C GLU A 53 1.12 3.81 -22.95
N VAL A 54 -0.20 3.94 -22.79
CA VAL A 54 -1.02 2.99 -22.05
C VAL A 54 -2.13 2.45 -22.92
N ARG A 55 -2.21 1.12 -23.05
CA ARG A 55 -3.33 0.39 -23.63
C ARG A 55 -3.97 -0.44 -22.52
N ASP A 56 -5.26 -0.31 -22.35
CA ASP A 56 -6.01 -0.97 -21.29
C ASP A 56 -7.24 -1.70 -21.83
N GLY A 57 -7.73 -2.66 -21.09
CA GLY A 57 -8.92 -3.45 -21.41
C GLY A 57 -10.21 -2.76 -20.97
N GLY A 58 -10.38 -1.46 -21.25
CA GLY A 58 -11.56 -0.71 -20.79
C GLY A 58 -11.52 -0.44 -19.29
N GLY A 59 -10.39 0.01 -18.78
CA GLY A 59 -10.18 0.31 -17.37
C GLY A 59 -9.95 -0.91 -16.48
N ARG A 60 -9.52 -2.02 -17.05
CA ARG A 60 -9.27 -3.31 -16.37
C ARG A 60 -8.00 -3.97 -16.90
N LEU A 61 -7.54 -5.02 -16.21
CA LEU A 61 -6.48 -5.88 -16.72
C LEU A 61 -6.95 -6.70 -17.93
N PRO A 62 -6.06 -6.98 -18.91
CA PRO A 62 -4.66 -6.61 -18.92
C PRO A 62 -4.43 -5.13 -19.25
N ILE A 63 -3.35 -4.55 -18.70
CA ILE A 63 -2.86 -3.24 -19.06
C ILE A 63 -1.48 -3.40 -19.70
N GLU A 64 -1.24 -2.72 -20.82
CA GLU A 64 0.06 -2.65 -21.46
C GLU A 64 0.60 -1.23 -21.31
N VAL A 65 1.82 -1.11 -20.80
CA VAL A 65 2.52 0.16 -20.63
C VAL A 65 3.80 0.16 -21.46
N HIS A 66 4.11 1.30 -22.07
CA HIS A 66 5.34 1.50 -22.82
C HIS A 66 5.92 2.86 -22.41
N GLY A 67 6.96 2.82 -21.59
CA GLY A 67 7.68 3.99 -21.10
C GLY A 67 8.72 4.53 -22.07
N PRO A 68 9.71 5.27 -21.61
CA PRO A 68 9.95 5.56 -20.20
C PRO A 68 9.05 6.65 -19.64
N ILE A 69 8.71 6.52 -18.35
CA ILE A 69 8.05 7.59 -17.60
C ILE A 69 8.93 8.85 -17.59
N LYS A 70 8.36 10.02 -17.87
CA LYS A 70 9.16 11.23 -18.08
C LYS A 70 9.24 12.13 -16.84
N GLY A 71 8.22 12.09 -16.02
CA GLY A 71 8.00 13.06 -14.96
C GLY A 71 7.12 14.25 -15.41
N GLY A 72 6.94 15.24 -14.53
CA GLY A 72 6.10 16.42 -14.75
C GLY A 72 5.02 16.58 -13.68
N ARG A 73 3.93 17.31 -14.00
CA ARG A 73 2.81 17.48 -13.07
C ARG A 73 1.67 16.52 -13.40
N VAL A 74 1.18 15.81 -12.41
CA VAL A 74 0.12 14.83 -12.56
C VAL A 74 -0.90 14.93 -11.42
N VAL A 75 -2.18 14.72 -11.74
CA VAL A 75 -3.27 14.65 -10.76
C VAL A 75 -3.71 13.20 -10.61
N VAL A 76 -3.83 12.73 -9.38
CA VAL A 76 -4.23 11.37 -9.02
C VAL A 76 -5.44 11.39 -8.12
N ASP A 77 -6.43 10.57 -8.42
CA ASP A 77 -7.57 10.30 -7.54
C ASP A 77 -7.14 9.26 -6.48
N GLY A 78 -6.99 9.71 -5.23
CA GLY A 78 -6.62 8.89 -4.08
C GLY A 78 -7.79 8.24 -3.36
N SER A 79 -9.04 8.54 -3.76
CA SER A 79 -10.26 8.07 -3.07
C SER A 79 -10.49 6.57 -3.18
N ILE A 80 -9.94 5.93 -4.21
CA ILE A 80 -10.12 4.50 -4.46
C ILE A 80 -9.08 3.67 -3.71
N SER A 81 -7.82 4.11 -3.72
CA SER A 81 -6.71 3.35 -3.10
C SER A 81 -5.40 4.13 -3.12
N SER A 82 -4.65 4.09 -2.02
CA SER A 82 -3.28 4.59 -1.93
C SER A 82 -2.25 3.77 -2.72
N GLN A 83 -2.59 2.54 -3.14
CA GLN A 83 -1.66 1.58 -3.77
C GLN A 83 -1.03 2.10 -5.07
N PHE A 84 -1.78 2.86 -5.88
CA PHE A 84 -1.21 3.46 -7.09
C PHE A 84 -0.31 4.64 -6.77
N ILE A 85 -0.63 5.43 -5.74
CA ILE A 85 0.22 6.52 -5.23
C ILE A 85 1.55 5.92 -4.76
N THR A 86 1.52 4.85 -3.97
CA THR A 86 2.72 4.09 -3.57
C THR A 86 3.56 3.67 -4.78
N GLY A 87 2.93 3.12 -5.82
CA GLY A 87 3.63 2.72 -7.04
C GLY A 87 4.30 3.90 -7.75
N LEU A 88 3.67 5.07 -7.79
CA LEU A 88 4.25 6.29 -8.35
C LEU A 88 5.39 6.82 -7.48
N LEU A 89 5.23 6.86 -6.16
CA LEU A 89 6.28 7.29 -5.22
C LEU A 89 7.55 6.43 -5.33
N ILE A 90 7.41 5.13 -5.62
CA ILE A 90 8.54 4.22 -5.83
C ILE A 90 9.17 4.41 -7.23
N ALA A 91 8.37 4.65 -8.26
CA ALA A 91 8.86 4.72 -9.64
C ALA A 91 9.47 6.09 -10.00
N LEU A 92 8.82 7.18 -9.59
CA LEU A 92 9.15 8.52 -10.05
C LEU A 92 10.52 9.07 -9.63
N PRO A 93 11.12 8.64 -8.51
CA PRO A 93 12.53 8.96 -8.23
C PRO A 93 13.48 8.56 -9.35
N CYS A 94 13.20 7.45 -10.04
CA CYS A 94 13.98 6.97 -11.18
C CYS A 94 13.58 7.61 -12.53
N ALA A 95 12.57 8.48 -12.55
CA ALA A 95 12.18 9.21 -13.77
C ALA A 95 13.26 10.22 -14.18
N LYS A 96 13.23 10.64 -15.46
CA LYS A 96 14.25 11.57 -16.00
C LYS A 96 14.09 13.02 -15.54
N SER A 97 12.92 13.40 -15.05
CA SER A 97 12.59 14.76 -14.63
C SER A 97 11.79 14.73 -13.35
N ASP A 98 11.86 15.83 -12.61
CA ASP A 98 11.10 16.02 -11.40
C ASP A 98 9.61 15.88 -11.63
N THR A 99 8.91 15.44 -10.61
CA THR A 99 7.46 15.25 -10.68
C THR A 99 6.76 15.89 -9.48
N THR A 100 5.65 16.56 -9.76
CA THR A 100 4.67 16.94 -8.75
C THR A 100 3.43 16.08 -8.91
N ILE A 101 3.08 15.33 -7.88
CA ILE A 101 1.81 14.58 -7.80
C ILE A 101 0.83 15.40 -6.97
N GLU A 102 -0.28 15.81 -7.56
CA GLU A 102 -1.44 16.36 -6.86
C GLU A 102 -2.42 15.23 -6.58
N VAL A 103 -2.69 14.95 -5.31
CA VAL A 103 -3.59 13.87 -4.88
C VAL A 103 -4.90 14.45 -4.38
N ARG A 104 -6.01 13.94 -4.90
CA ARG A 104 -7.35 14.28 -4.43
C ARG A 104 -7.89 13.17 -3.56
N ASP A 105 -8.48 13.54 -2.44
CA ASP A 105 -9.21 12.64 -1.54
C ASP A 105 -8.38 11.39 -1.11
N ALA A 106 -7.15 11.60 -0.65
CA ALA A 106 -6.28 10.52 -0.22
C ALA A 106 -6.89 9.69 0.91
N VAL A 107 -6.99 8.37 0.71
CA VAL A 107 -7.41 7.40 1.73
C VAL A 107 -6.24 6.45 2.06
N SER A 108 -6.36 5.73 3.20
CA SER A 108 -5.34 4.77 3.64
C SER A 108 -3.94 5.40 3.75
N THR A 109 -3.88 6.63 4.26
CA THR A 109 -2.65 7.43 4.36
C THR A 109 -1.53 6.78 5.16
N PRO A 110 -1.76 5.92 6.18
CA PRO A 110 -0.67 5.22 6.87
C PRO A 110 0.20 4.35 5.95
N TYR A 111 -0.37 3.83 4.85
CA TYR A 111 0.43 3.08 3.86
C TYR A 111 1.29 4.00 2.98
N ILE A 112 0.89 5.28 2.83
CA ILE A 112 1.73 6.29 2.19
C ILE A 112 2.90 6.62 3.11
N ASP A 113 2.66 6.82 4.42
CA ASP A 113 3.72 7.06 5.41
C ASP A 113 4.74 5.92 5.43
N MET A 114 4.26 4.67 5.44
CA MET A 114 5.13 3.50 5.36
C MET A 114 5.96 3.47 4.07
N THR A 115 5.39 3.94 2.96
CA THR A 115 6.12 4.06 1.69
C THR A 115 7.21 5.11 1.78
N LEU A 116 6.90 6.30 2.30
CA LEU A 116 7.84 7.42 2.44
C LEU A 116 9.00 7.06 3.38
N GLU A 117 8.71 6.46 4.53
CA GLU A 117 9.74 5.95 5.44
C GLU A 117 10.65 4.91 4.76
N THR A 118 10.06 4.02 3.98
CA THR A 118 10.84 3.01 3.26
C THR A 118 11.73 3.66 2.20
N LEU A 119 11.24 4.63 1.44
CA LEU A 119 12.02 5.36 0.44
C LEU A 119 13.21 6.07 1.09
N GLU A 120 12.98 6.78 2.19
CA GLU A 120 14.04 7.46 2.95
C GLU A 120 15.15 6.49 3.40
N ARG A 121 14.77 5.32 3.92
CA ARG A 121 15.74 4.27 4.30
C ARG A 121 16.60 3.79 3.13
N PHE A 122 16.04 3.76 1.93
CA PHE A 122 16.75 3.42 0.71
C PHE A 122 17.41 4.62 0.02
N GLY A 123 17.50 5.76 0.71
CA GLY A 123 18.21 6.96 0.25
C GLY A 123 17.49 7.77 -0.83
N VAL A 124 16.17 7.64 -0.91
CA VAL A 124 15.31 8.31 -1.88
C VAL A 124 14.29 9.18 -1.16
N GLU A 125 14.09 10.39 -1.63
CA GLU A 125 13.19 11.37 -1.02
C GLU A 125 12.00 11.70 -1.92
N ALA A 126 10.81 11.75 -1.29
CA ALA A 126 9.61 12.33 -1.84
C ALA A 126 9.08 13.36 -0.84
N MET A 127 9.19 14.65 -1.19
CA MET A 127 8.82 15.75 -0.30
C MET A 127 7.30 15.94 -0.27
N HIS A 128 6.76 16.15 0.91
CA HIS A 128 5.35 16.52 1.13
C HIS A 128 5.25 17.34 2.42
N ASN A 129 4.15 18.03 2.62
CA ASN A 129 3.88 18.69 3.90
C ASN A 129 3.40 17.64 4.92
N GLU A 130 3.96 17.65 6.12
CA GLU A 130 3.58 16.73 7.19
C GLU A 130 2.07 16.77 7.47
N GLY A 131 1.43 15.60 7.41
CA GLY A 131 -0.01 15.45 7.59
C GLY A 131 -0.87 15.93 6.41
N ASP A 132 -0.26 16.43 5.34
CA ASP A 132 -0.94 16.82 4.11
C ASP A 132 -0.52 15.93 2.95
N TYR A 133 -1.41 15.06 2.52
CA TYR A 133 -1.19 14.11 1.43
C TYR A 133 -1.72 14.61 0.10
N SER A 134 -2.01 15.91 -0.02
CA SER A 134 -2.57 16.51 -1.23
C SER A 134 -1.53 16.77 -2.34
N GLU A 135 -0.26 16.91 -1.97
CA GLU A 135 0.81 17.15 -2.94
C GLU A 135 2.12 16.49 -2.52
N PHE A 136 2.79 15.84 -3.49
CA PHE A 136 4.14 15.28 -3.34
C PHE A 136 5.04 15.85 -4.42
N TYR A 137 6.25 16.27 -4.05
CA TYR A 137 7.29 16.65 -4.99
C TYR A 137 8.43 15.62 -4.93
N ILE A 138 8.81 15.10 -6.08
CA ILE A 138 9.82 14.07 -6.25
C ILE A 138 10.87 14.56 -7.25
N GLU A 139 12.11 14.69 -6.82
CA GLU A 139 13.22 14.92 -7.73
C GLU A 139 13.45 13.67 -8.59
N GLY A 140 13.68 13.86 -9.89
CA GLY A 140 14.03 12.78 -10.80
C GLY A 140 15.50 12.39 -10.71
N ASN A 141 15.88 11.30 -11.39
CA ASN A 141 17.24 10.77 -11.44
C ASN A 141 17.85 10.43 -10.06
N GLN A 142 17.02 10.12 -9.07
CA GLN A 142 17.50 9.55 -7.82
C GLN A 142 17.87 8.08 -7.99
N GLU A 143 18.78 7.61 -7.16
CA GLU A 143 19.23 6.20 -7.15
C GLU A 143 18.97 5.58 -5.78
N PHE A 144 18.38 4.40 -5.76
CA PHE A 144 18.19 3.64 -4.53
C PHE A 144 19.52 3.10 -4.01
N THR A 145 19.76 3.29 -2.72
CA THR A 145 20.92 2.74 -2.03
C THR A 145 20.63 1.33 -1.54
N ALA A 146 21.47 0.37 -1.90
CA ALA A 146 21.37 -0.99 -1.38
C ALA A 146 21.73 -1.04 0.11
N ILE A 147 20.83 -1.60 0.92
CA ILE A 147 21.01 -1.77 2.36
C ILE A 147 20.58 -3.17 2.81
N ASP A 148 21.07 -3.62 3.95
CA ASP A 148 20.50 -4.76 4.65
C ASP A 148 19.21 -4.31 5.35
N TYR A 149 18.07 -4.85 4.91
CA TYR A 149 16.75 -4.47 5.41
C TYR A 149 15.99 -5.69 5.94
N THR A 150 15.51 -5.60 7.17
CA THR A 150 14.63 -6.61 7.75
C THR A 150 13.19 -6.17 7.60
N ILE A 151 12.43 -6.93 6.83
CA ILE A 151 10.98 -6.69 6.66
C ILE A 151 10.28 -7.02 7.97
N GLU A 152 9.45 -6.11 8.46
CA GLU A 152 8.62 -6.33 9.63
C GLU A 152 7.49 -7.33 9.37
N SER A 153 6.94 -7.91 10.44
CA SER A 153 5.84 -8.86 10.33
C SER A 153 4.55 -8.16 9.94
N ASP A 154 3.66 -8.91 9.28
CA ASP A 154 2.39 -8.44 8.74
C ASP A 154 1.30 -8.39 9.83
N TRP A 155 0.86 -7.19 10.16
CA TRP A 155 -0.21 -6.96 11.13
C TRP A 155 -1.59 -7.39 10.62
N SER A 156 -1.86 -7.32 9.31
CA SER A 156 -3.11 -7.79 8.73
C SER A 156 -3.28 -9.30 8.92
N ALA A 157 -2.22 -10.07 8.62
CA ALA A 157 -2.21 -11.52 8.87
C ALA A 157 -2.28 -11.85 10.37
N ALA A 158 -1.56 -11.11 11.20
CA ALA A 158 -1.58 -11.29 12.66
C ALA A 158 -2.98 -11.04 13.26
N ALA A 159 -3.73 -10.08 12.72
CA ALA A 159 -5.05 -9.72 13.20
C ALA A 159 -6.02 -10.90 13.21
N PHE A 160 -6.02 -11.75 12.18
CA PHE A 160 -6.89 -12.93 12.12
C PHE A 160 -6.59 -13.92 13.25
N ILE A 161 -5.31 -14.13 13.57
CA ILE A 161 -4.88 -15.03 14.63
C ILE A 161 -5.22 -14.42 16.00
N MET A 162 -5.03 -13.12 16.16
CA MET A 162 -5.38 -12.39 17.39
C MET A 162 -6.88 -12.40 17.67
N VAL A 163 -7.72 -12.19 16.65
CA VAL A 163 -9.18 -12.26 16.77
C VAL A 163 -9.61 -13.68 17.17
N ALA A 164 -9.06 -14.71 16.53
CA ALA A 164 -9.36 -16.11 16.89
C ALA A 164 -9.01 -16.40 18.36
N ALA A 165 -7.87 -15.89 18.86
CA ALA A 165 -7.50 -16.03 20.27
C ALA A 165 -8.42 -15.26 21.21
N ALA A 166 -8.84 -14.05 20.84
CA ALA A 166 -9.81 -13.27 21.61
C ALA A 166 -11.16 -13.99 21.76
N ILE A 167 -11.59 -14.72 20.72
CA ILE A 167 -12.85 -15.49 20.75
C ILE A 167 -12.74 -16.74 21.60
N ALA A 168 -11.68 -17.53 21.49
CA ALA A 168 -11.67 -18.89 22.05
C ALA A 168 -10.32 -19.40 22.53
N GLY A 169 -9.33 -18.55 22.85
CA GLY A 169 -8.03 -19.10 23.26
C GLY A 169 -7.03 -18.08 23.75
N GLU A 170 -5.78 -18.37 23.48
CA GLU A 170 -4.64 -17.50 23.78
C GLU A 170 -3.58 -17.66 22.68
N VAL A 171 -2.97 -16.54 22.28
CA VAL A 171 -1.85 -16.52 21.33
C VAL A 171 -0.84 -15.45 21.72
N THR A 172 0.44 -15.72 21.49
CA THR A 172 1.50 -14.71 21.48
C THR A 172 2.06 -14.61 20.07
N VAL A 173 1.85 -13.49 19.42
CA VAL A 173 2.47 -13.17 18.13
C VAL A 173 3.81 -12.49 18.40
N ARG A 174 4.87 -13.04 17.79
CA ARG A 174 6.24 -12.55 17.96
C ARG A 174 6.73 -11.85 16.68
N ASN A 175 7.84 -11.10 16.83
CA ASN A 175 8.46 -10.35 15.75
C ASN A 175 7.50 -9.31 15.14
N ILE A 176 6.70 -8.69 16.01
CA ILE A 176 5.70 -7.69 15.65
C ILE A 176 5.95 -6.43 16.48
N SER A 177 5.90 -5.26 15.85
CA SER A 177 6.16 -3.97 16.51
C SER A 177 4.90 -3.12 16.54
N THR A 178 4.52 -2.64 17.70
CA THR A 178 3.44 -1.63 17.84
C THR A 178 3.87 -0.22 17.41
N LEU A 179 5.18 -0.04 17.13
CA LEU A 179 5.71 1.19 16.53
C LEU A 179 5.66 1.16 15.00
N SER A 180 5.11 0.08 14.41
CA SER A 180 4.91 -0.04 12.98
C SER A 180 3.93 1.02 12.47
N HIS A 181 4.20 1.56 11.28
CA HIS A 181 3.27 2.41 10.54
C HIS A 181 2.13 1.64 9.86
N GLN A 182 2.12 0.30 9.94
CA GLN A 182 0.99 -0.50 9.45
C GLN A 182 -0.29 -0.09 10.19
N ALA A 183 -1.33 0.33 9.45
CA ALA A 183 -2.59 0.78 10.02
C ALA A 183 -3.27 -0.29 10.89
N ASP A 184 -3.00 -1.55 10.58
CA ASP A 184 -3.61 -2.71 11.22
C ASP A 184 -3.08 -3.02 12.62
N THR A 185 -2.06 -2.29 13.10
CA THR A 185 -1.69 -2.23 14.53
C THR A 185 -2.91 -1.88 15.40
N SER A 186 -3.88 -1.16 14.83
CA SER A 186 -5.13 -0.77 15.47
C SER A 186 -6.02 -1.93 15.90
N VAL A 187 -5.73 -3.18 15.45
CA VAL A 187 -6.41 -4.39 15.93
C VAL A 187 -6.30 -4.55 17.46
N CYS A 188 -5.15 -4.20 18.04
CA CYS A 188 -4.98 -4.25 19.50
C CYS A 188 -6.04 -3.41 20.22
N ARG A 189 -6.21 -2.16 19.77
CA ARG A 189 -7.23 -1.25 20.34
C ARG A 189 -8.67 -1.73 20.09
N ALA A 190 -8.93 -2.37 18.94
CA ALA A 190 -10.24 -2.95 18.65
C ALA A 190 -10.56 -4.09 19.61
N LEU A 191 -9.62 -5.01 19.83
CA LEU A 191 -9.79 -6.15 20.71
C LEU A 191 -9.86 -5.76 22.20
N GLU A 192 -9.10 -4.74 22.62
CA GLU A 192 -9.24 -4.14 23.97
C GLU A 192 -10.65 -3.59 24.19
N ARG A 193 -11.20 -2.87 23.21
CA ARG A 193 -12.58 -2.35 23.27
C ARG A 193 -13.63 -3.45 23.29
N ALA A 194 -13.35 -4.58 22.64
CA ALA A 194 -14.19 -5.75 22.70
C ALA A 194 -14.08 -6.51 24.04
N GLY A 195 -13.14 -6.15 24.93
CA GLY A 195 -12.96 -6.76 26.24
C GLY A 195 -11.92 -7.88 26.30
N ALA A 196 -11.22 -8.22 25.22
CA ALA A 196 -10.14 -9.18 25.23
C ALA A 196 -8.97 -8.71 26.10
N ALA A 197 -8.20 -9.63 26.66
CA ALA A 197 -6.97 -9.29 27.35
C ALA A 197 -5.83 -9.17 26.35
N ILE A 198 -5.15 -8.02 26.36
CA ILE A 198 -3.99 -7.73 25.51
C ILE A 198 -2.79 -7.41 26.39
N ILE A 199 -1.64 -8.02 26.08
CA ILE A 199 -0.36 -7.72 26.69
C ILE A 199 0.62 -7.39 25.56
N ILE A 200 1.16 -6.18 25.59
CA ILE A 200 2.12 -5.71 24.61
C ILE A 200 3.49 -5.68 25.28
N GLU A 201 4.44 -6.40 24.68
CA GLU A 201 5.84 -6.45 25.09
C GLU A 201 6.72 -6.04 23.90
N GLN A 202 7.99 -5.81 24.14
CA GLN A 202 8.93 -5.49 23.08
C GLN A 202 9.02 -6.67 22.07
N GLY A 203 8.52 -6.45 20.85
CA GLY A 203 8.55 -7.44 19.77
C GLY A 203 7.56 -8.58 19.92
N ALA A 204 6.58 -8.49 20.83
CA ALA A 204 5.54 -9.50 20.99
C ALA A 204 4.22 -8.90 21.47
N THR A 205 3.11 -9.45 20.99
CA THR A 205 1.77 -9.11 21.47
C THR A 205 1.02 -10.39 21.80
N SER A 206 0.53 -10.48 23.04
CA SER A 206 -0.28 -11.61 23.51
C SER A 206 -1.74 -11.18 23.59
N VAL A 207 -2.62 -12.03 23.10
CA VAL A 207 -4.07 -11.88 23.17
C VAL A 207 -4.65 -13.10 23.82
N SER A 208 -5.53 -12.92 24.81
CA SER A 208 -6.26 -14.02 25.42
C SER A 208 -7.74 -13.71 25.58
N HIS A 209 -8.53 -14.79 25.52
CA HIS A 209 -9.97 -14.73 25.64
C HIS A 209 -10.40 -14.17 27.00
N ARG A 210 -11.40 -13.28 26.95
CA ARG A 210 -12.26 -12.85 28.05
C ARG A 210 -13.69 -12.72 27.51
N PRO A 211 -14.73 -12.62 28.35
CA PRO A 211 -16.06 -12.31 27.86
C PRO A 211 -16.05 -11.05 26.98
N LEU A 212 -16.40 -11.22 25.71
CA LEU A 212 -16.38 -10.15 24.74
C LEU A 212 -17.69 -9.35 24.79
N GLU A 213 -17.58 -8.05 24.53
CA GLU A 213 -18.68 -7.11 24.47
C GLU A 213 -18.76 -6.46 23.08
N ALA A 214 -19.96 -5.98 22.74
CA ALA A 214 -20.14 -5.23 21.50
C ALA A 214 -19.34 -3.92 21.54
N PHE A 215 -18.68 -3.60 20.43
CA PHE A 215 -17.85 -2.40 20.30
C PHE A 215 -18.09 -1.72 18.96
N THR A 216 -17.62 -0.48 18.85
CA THR A 216 -17.59 0.27 17.60
C THR A 216 -16.13 0.51 17.18
N PHE A 217 -15.84 0.27 15.91
CA PHE A 217 -14.51 0.47 15.33
C PHE A 217 -14.63 1.15 13.97
N ASP A 218 -13.83 2.19 13.75
CA ASP A 218 -13.70 2.86 12.46
C ASP A 218 -12.51 2.23 11.71
N ALA A 219 -12.81 1.52 10.62
CA ALA A 219 -11.85 0.84 9.78
C ALA A 219 -11.45 1.65 8.53
N THR A 220 -11.75 2.96 8.47
CA THR A 220 -11.48 3.81 7.29
C THR A 220 -10.01 3.74 6.85
N HIS A 221 -9.08 3.75 7.81
CA HIS A 221 -7.65 3.69 7.54
C HIS A 221 -7.04 2.28 7.64
N SER A 222 -7.82 1.29 8.11
CA SER A 222 -7.40 -0.10 8.28
C SER A 222 -8.47 -1.07 7.72
N PRO A 223 -8.78 -0.98 6.43
CA PRO A 223 -9.88 -1.76 5.83
C PRO A 223 -9.65 -3.27 5.89
N ASP A 224 -8.40 -3.71 5.93
CA ASP A 224 -8.03 -5.14 5.98
C ASP A 224 -8.38 -5.79 7.34
N LEU A 225 -8.63 -4.99 8.39
CA LEU A 225 -9.14 -5.50 9.66
C LEU A 225 -10.63 -5.85 9.63
N PHE A 226 -11.40 -5.28 8.68
CA PHE A 226 -12.84 -5.47 8.66
C PHE A 226 -13.25 -6.95 8.60
N PRO A 227 -12.68 -7.81 7.72
CA PRO A 227 -13.05 -9.21 7.68
C PRO A 227 -12.75 -9.97 8.98
N ALA A 228 -11.65 -9.64 9.65
CA ALA A 228 -11.28 -10.29 10.91
C ALA A 228 -12.19 -9.84 12.07
N LEU A 229 -12.53 -8.54 12.13
CA LEU A 229 -13.29 -7.98 13.25
C LEU A 229 -14.80 -8.25 13.18
N VAL A 230 -15.34 -8.68 12.04
CA VAL A 230 -16.76 -9.07 11.93
C VAL A 230 -17.00 -10.56 12.16
N ALA A 231 -15.95 -11.36 12.36
CA ALA A 231 -16.05 -12.76 12.66
C ALA A 231 -16.43 -12.99 14.13
#